data_ef53c7b91ed8a4499f444bec2886d87c
#
_entry.id   ef53c7b91ed8a4499f444bec2886d87c
#
_cell.length_a   1.000
_cell.length_b   1.000
_cell.length_c   1.000
_cell.angle_alpha   90.00
_cell.angle_beta   90.00
_cell.angle_gamma   90.00
#
_symmetry.space_group_name_H-M   'P 1'
#
loop_
_entity.id
_entity.type
_entity.pdbx_description
1 polymer ?
#
loop_
_entity_poly.entity_id
_entity_poly.type
_entity_poly.pdbx_seq_one_letter_code
_entity_poly.pdbx_strand_id
1 'polypeptide(L)'
;MSETIGKATLHNMDCMTLLKATPDKFYDLAIVDPPYGIDRDVWDNRPTKEYWNELFRVSKEQIVFGGNYFELPITENWLCWDKTNNGKSFFKHKAKFELIWLSIKTKPDFIRYTLDGNVEGFTNIKPNYNKQKAIHSCQKPIPVYRELLKRYATEGIKILDTNGGSMTIAIACEIEGFDLDICEIDSEYFQAGVNAFNLHKRQQRLF
;
A
#
# COMPACT_ATOMS: atom_id res chain seq x y z
N MET A 1 2.70 -8.43 18.55
CA MET A 1 2.06 -7.29 19.28
C MET A 1 1.06 -6.63 18.33
N SER A 2 -0.12 -6.22 18.84
CA SER A 2 -1.12 -5.56 17.99
C SER A 2 -1.63 -4.29 18.67
N GLU A 3 -1.88 -3.24 17.89
CA GLU A 3 -2.39 -1.95 18.34
C GLU A 3 -3.48 -1.45 17.39
N THR A 4 -4.60 -0.96 17.94
CA THR A 4 -5.68 -0.39 17.13
C THR A 4 -5.67 1.13 17.28
N ILE A 5 -5.56 1.83 16.15
CA ILE A 5 -5.57 3.29 16.06
C ILE A 5 -6.62 3.70 15.03
N GLY A 6 -7.70 4.33 15.49
CA GLY A 6 -8.84 4.67 14.63
C GLY A 6 -9.48 3.42 14.03
N LYS A 7 -9.54 3.32 12.71
CA LYS A 7 -10.06 2.19 11.96
C LYS A 7 -9.00 1.16 11.55
N ALA A 8 -7.73 1.39 11.87
CA ALA A 8 -6.65 0.49 11.53
C ALA A 8 -6.20 -0.34 12.74
N THR A 9 -6.07 -1.66 12.55
CA THR A 9 -5.40 -2.57 13.48
C THR A 9 -4.04 -2.93 12.90
N LEU A 10 -2.99 -2.51 13.62
CA LEU A 10 -1.60 -2.67 13.22
C LEU A 10 -0.99 -3.86 13.98
N HIS A 11 -0.38 -4.78 13.26
CA HIS A 11 0.18 -6.02 13.80
C HIS A 11 1.69 -6.05 13.56
N ASN A 12 2.49 -6.02 14.65
CA ASN A 12 3.92 -6.32 14.55
C ASN A 12 4.13 -7.83 14.64
N MET A 13 4.08 -8.48 13.48
CA MET A 13 4.23 -9.94 13.34
C MET A 13 4.48 -10.33 11.88
N ASP A 14 4.91 -11.57 11.67
CA ASP A 14 4.88 -12.20 10.36
C ASP A 14 3.42 -12.32 9.87
N CYS A 15 3.15 -11.77 8.69
CA CYS A 15 1.81 -11.78 8.09
C CYS A 15 1.25 -13.20 7.90
N MET A 16 2.09 -14.22 7.71
CA MET A 16 1.64 -15.61 7.61
C MET A 16 0.93 -16.09 8.88
N THR A 17 1.29 -15.55 10.05
CA THR A 17 0.60 -15.87 11.31
C THR A 17 -0.84 -15.32 11.28
N LEU A 18 -1.05 -14.09 10.81
CA LEU A 18 -2.38 -13.52 10.65
C LEU A 18 -3.17 -14.25 9.56
N LEU A 19 -2.56 -14.44 8.39
CA LEU A 19 -3.22 -15.07 7.25
C LEU A 19 -3.75 -16.46 7.61
N LYS A 20 -2.93 -17.33 8.22
CA LYS A 20 -3.32 -18.69 8.63
C LYS A 20 -4.44 -18.72 9.67
N ALA A 21 -4.53 -17.72 10.53
CA ALA A 21 -5.58 -17.60 11.55
C ALA A 21 -6.88 -16.99 11.01
N THR A 22 -6.85 -16.38 9.82
CA THR A 22 -7.98 -15.65 9.23
C THR A 22 -8.90 -16.62 8.45
N PRO A 23 -10.23 -16.51 8.59
CA PRO A 23 -11.18 -17.27 7.79
C PRO A 23 -11.10 -16.95 6.29
N ASP A 24 -11.62 -17.86 5.46
CA ASP A 24 -11.72 -17.64 4.02
C ASP A 24 -12.57 -16.40 3.71
N LYS A 25 -12.09 -15.60 2.75
CA LYS A 25 -12.80 -14.39 2.24
C LYS A 25 -13.22 -13.39 3.31
N PHE A 26 -12.47 -13.35 4.42
CA PHE A 26 -12.72 -12.42 5.53
C PHE A 26 -12.49 -10.96 5.12
N TYR A 27 -11.46 -10.70 4.31
CA TYR A 27 -11.20 -9.37 3.77
C TYR A 27 -11.87 -9.19 2.41
N ASP A 28 -12.45 -8.02 2.20
CA ASP A 28 -13.06 -7.68 0.91
C ASP A 28 -11.99 -7.34 -0.12
N LEU A 29 -10.93 -6.65 0.31
CA LEU A 29 -9.86 -6.19 -0.55
C LEU A 29 -8.50 -6.32 0.17
N ALA A 30 -7.53 -6.95 -0.49
CA ALA A 30 -6.12 -6.86 -0.09
C ALA A 30 -5.38 -5.88 -1.00
N ILE A 31 -4.65 -4.91 -0.43
CA ILE A 31 -3.77 -3.99 -1.15
C ILE A 31 -2.37 -4.20 -0.59
N VAL A 32 -1.50 -4.85 -1.37
CA VAL A 32 -0.21 -5.33 -0.86
C VAL A 32 0.96 -4.86 -1.72
N ASP A 33 2.09 -4.57 -1.07
CA ASP A 33 3.38 -4.20 -1.68
C ASP A 33 4.50 -5.10 -1.14
N PRO A 34 4.49 -6.40 -1.48
CA PRO A 34 5.48 -7.33 -0.96
C PRO A 34 6.87 -7.12 -1.58
N PRO A 35 7.95 -7.59 -0.94
CA PRO A 35 9.30 -7.53 -1.48
C PRO A 35 9.40 -8.17 -2.87
N TYR A 36 10.12 -7.54 -3.81
CA TYR A 36 10.17 -7.99 -5.21
C TYR A 36 11.25 -9.04 -5.48
N GLY A 37 12.20 -9.24 -4.56
CA GLY A 37 13.32 -10.16 -4.74
C GLY A 37 14.26 -9.74 -5.87
N ILE A 38 14.61 -8.46 -5.91
CA ILE A 38 15.52 -7.85 -6.89
C ILE A 38 16.79 -7.30 -6.23
N ASP A 39 17.15 -7.87 -5.08
CA ASP A 39 18.37 -7.60 -4.32
C ASP A 39 18.55 -6.13 -3.89
N ARG A 40 17.47 -5.47 -3.53
CA ARG A 40 17.51 -4.09 -3.05
C ARG A 40 18.05 -3.98 -1.63
N ASP A 41 17.77 -4.97 -0.79
CA ASP A 41 18.16 -4.98 0.61
C ASP A 41 18.05 -6.42 1.16
N VAL A 42 18.51 -6.65 2.39
CA VAL A 42 18.45 -7.95 3.09
C VAL A 42 17.02 -8.47 3.30
N TRP A 43 16.04 -7.59 3.38
CA TRP A 43 14.61 -7.92 3.52
C TRP A 43 13.91 -8.23 2.18
N ASP A 44 14.57 -7.99 1.03
CA ASP A 44 13.94 -8.11 -0.30
C ASP A 44 13.81 -9.56 -0.77
N ASN A 45 13.16 -10.41 0.03
CA ASN A 45 12.89 -11.79 -0.30
C ASN A 45 11.49 -11.94 -0.91
N ARG A 46 11.40 -12.58 -2.08
CA ARG A 46 10.10 -12.83 -2.73
C ARG A 46 9.17 -13.63 -1.85
N PRO A 47 7.87 -13.29 -1.84
CA PRO A 47 6.85 -14.11 -1.22
C PRO A 47 6.81 -15.52 -1.79
N THR A 48 6.56 -16.49 -0.92
CA THR A 48 6.44 -17.89 -1.29
C THR A 48 5.10 -18.19 -1.96
N LYS A 49 4.99 -19.36 -2.60
CA LYS A 49 3.70 -19.83 -3.13
C LYS A 49 2.64 -19.97 -2.02
N GLU A 50 3.05 -20.34 -0.81
CA GLU A 50 2.15 -20.43 0.35
C GLU A 50 1.54 -19.06 0.69
N TYR A 51 2.35 -18.00 0.68
CA TYR A 51 1.85 -16.64 0.90
C TYR A 51 0.74 -16.26 -0.10
N TRP A 52 0.95 -16.52 -1.39
CA TRP A 52 -0.07 -16.22 -2.41
C TRP A 52 -1.35 -17.03 -2.22
N ASN A 53 -1.23 -18.32 -1.89
CA ASN A 53 -2.38 -19.17 -1.60
C ASN A 53 -3.20 -18.61 -0.43
N GLU A 54 -2.54 -18.23 0.66
CA GLU A 54 -3.21 -17.67 1.83
C GLU A 54 -3.80 -16.28 1.54
N LEU A 55 -3.08 -15.40 0.86
CA LEU A 55 -3.59 -14.07 0.46
C LEU A 55 -4.88 -14.21 -0.35
N PHE A 56 -4.89 -15.07 -1.36
CA PHE A 56 -6.08 -15.33 -2.18
C PHE A 56 -7.18 -16.05 -1.41
N ARG A 57 -6.85 -16.86 -0.43
CA ARG A 57 -7.84 -17.54 0.42
C ARG A 57 -8.59 -16.53 1.31
N VAL A 58 -7.87 -15.65 1.99
CA VAL A 58 -8.44 -14.74 3.00
C VAL A 58 -9.09 -13.49 2.41
N SER A 59 -8.78 -13.11 1.17
CA SER A 59 -9.31 -11.91 0.53
C SER A 59 -10.15 -12.22 -0.70
N LYS A 60 -11.20 -11.42 -0.94
CA LYS A 60 -12.07 -11.55 -2.12
C LYS A 60 -11.37 -11.00 -3.36
N GLU A 61 -10.86 -9.76 -3.27
CA GLU A 61 -10.14 -9.08 -4.34
C GLU A 61 -8.74 -8.66 -3.88
N GLN A 62 -7.81 -8.52 -4.85
CA GLN A 62 -6.42 -8.18 -4.58
C GLN A 62 -5.91 -7.10 -5.53
N ILE A 63 -5.10 -6.19 -4.99
CA ILE A 63 -4.30 -5.18 -5.68
C ILE A 63 -2.85 -5.41 -5.26
N VAL A 64 -1.97 -5.74 -6.21
CA VAL A 64 -0.59 -6.12 -5.92
C VAL A 64 0.37 -5.18 -6.65
N PHE A 65 1.11 -4.36 -5.89
CA PHE A 65 2.19 -3.55 -6.45
C PHE A 65 3.31 -4.44 -6.97
N GLY A 66 3.91 -4.05 -8.10
CA GLY A 66 5.00 -4.82 -8.70
C GLY A 66 4.57 -6.22 -9.16
N GLY A 67 3.29 -6.42 -9.51
CA GLY A 67 2.76 -7.72 -9.89
C GLY A 67 3.50 -8.43 -11.02
N ASN A 68 4.26 -7.68 -11.83
CA ASN A 68 5.13 -8.20 -12.88
C ASN A 68 6.39 -8.95 -12.36
N TYR A 69 6.68 -8.87 -11.06
CA TYR A 69 7.79 -9.61 -10.44
C TYR A 69 7.38 -10.96 -9.88
N PHE A 70 6.07 -11.29 -9.90
CA PHE A 70 5.51 -12.47 -9.26
C PHE A 70 4.77 -13.38 -10.24
N GLU A 71 4.66 -14.66 -9.89
CA GLU A 71 3.86 -15.65 -10.62
C GLU A 71 2.39 -15.55 -10.18
N LEU A 72 1.72 -14.48 -10.61
CA LEU A 72 0.30 -14.26 -10.34
C LEU A 72 -0.57 -14.84 -11.46
N PRO A 73 -1.87 -15.10 -11.20
CA PRO A 73 -2.81 -15.48 -12.25
C PRO A 73 -2.80 -14.49 -13.41
N ILE A 74 -2.98 -15.00 -14.63
CA ILE A 74 -3.06 -14.16 -15.82
C ILE A 74 -4.24 -13.20 -15.68
N THR A 75 -4.01 -11.92 -15.94
CA THR A 75 -5.03 -10.88 -15.90
C THR A 75 -4.88 -9.92 -17.06
N GLU A 76 -5.99 -9.39 -17.55
CA GLU A 76 -6.02 -8.22 -18.43
C GLU A 76 -6.07 -6.90 -17.64
N ASN A 77 -6.22 -6.98 -16.32
CA ASN A 77 -6.54 -5.87 -15.43
C ASN A 77 -5.25 -5.33 -14.81
N TRP A 78 -4.60 -4.44 -15.50
CA TRP A 78 -3.38 -3.79 -15.06
C TRP A 78 -3.59 -2.31 -14.81
N LEU A 79 -2.99 -1.80 -13.75
CA LEU A 79 -2.88 -0.38 -13.50
C LEU A 79 -1.41 0.02 -13.56
N CYS A 80 -1.12 1.09 -14.29
CA CYS A 80 0.22 1.65 -14.37
C CYS A 80 0.32 2.90 -13.49
N TRP A 81 1.15 2.88 -12.46
CA TRP A 81 1.48 4.09 -11.73
C TRP A 81 2.60 4.84 -12.43
N ASP A 82 2.22 5.91 -13.15
CA ASP A 82 3.14 6.86 -13.78
C ASP A 82 3.70 7.82 -12.72
N LYS A 83 5.01 7.71 -12.48
CA LYS A 83 5.77 8.50 -11.49
C LYS A 83 6.37 9.77 -12.10
N THR A 84 6.08 10.05 -13.36
CA THR A 84 6.64 11.17 -14.11
C THR A 84 5.71 12.39 -14.10
N ASN A 85 6.28 13.55 -14.36
CA ASN A 85 5.53 14.74 -14.73
C ASN A 85 5.66 14.94 -16.25
N ASN A 86 4.57 14.66 -16.99
CA ASN A 86 4.54 14.74 -18.46
C ASN A 86 5.72 14.02 -19.14
N GLY A 87 6.04 12.80 -18.68
CA GLY A 87 7.15 11.98 -19.21
C GLY A 87 8.54 12.37 -18.71
N LYS A 88 8.66 13.45 -17.94
CA LYS A 88 9.92 13.87 -17.31
C LYS A 88 10.05 13.26 -15.92
N SER A 89 11.14 12.53 -15.66
CA SER A 89 11.47 12.02 -14.34
C SER A 89 12.55 12.90 -13.71
N PHE A 90 12.33 13.35 -12.49
CA PHE A 90 13.32 14.08 -11.71
C PHE A 90 14.43 13.17 -11.16
N PHE A 91 14.15 11.88 -11.08
CA PHE A 91 15.10 10.88 -10.55
C PHE A 91 15.68 10.03 -11.68
N LYS A 92 16.94 10.28 -12.05
CA LYS A 92 17.62 9.54 -13.12
C LYS A 92 17.74 8.03 -12.88
N HIS A 93 17.65 7.59 -11.60
CA HIS A 93 17.87 6.20 -11.19
C HIS A 93 16.60 5.47 -10.71
N LYS A 94 15.43 6.13 -10.74
CA LYS A 94 14.16 5.49 -10.35
C LYS A 94 13.35 5.11 -11.59
N ALA A 95 12.64 3.99 -11.51
CA ALA A 95 11.70 3.59 -12.55
C ALA A 95 10.65 4.69 -12.78
N LYS A 96 10.33 4.96 -14.05
CA LYS A 96 9.36 5.99 -14.44
C LYS A 96 7.93 5.58 -14.14
N PHE A 97 7.66 4.29 -14.05
CA PHE A 97 6.35 3.74 -13.73
C PHE A 97 6.49 2.47 -12.92
N GLU A 98 5.39 2.02 -12.35
CA GLU A 98 5.26 0.76 -11.64
C GLU A 98 3.96 0.09 -12.06
N LEU A 99 4.01 -1.21 -12.32
CA LEU A 99 2.84 -1.99 -12.65
C LEU A 99 2.15 -2.50 -11.39
N ILE A 100 0.83 -2.41 -11.38
CA ILE A 100 -0.01 -2.90 -10.31
C ILE A 100 -0.95 -3.94 -10.91
N TRP A 101 -0.89 -5.16 -10.43
CA TRP A 101 -1.75 -6.26 -10.80
C TRP A 101 -3.08 -6.18 -10.05
N LEU A 102 -4.19 -6.42 -10.74
CA LEU A 102 -5.52 -6.41 -10.16
C LEU A 102 -6.20 -7.75 -10.41
N SER A 103 -6.83 -8.35 -9.38
CA SER A 103 -7.82 -9.41 -9.55
C SER A 103 -9.15 -8.84 -10.01
N ILE A 104 -9.43 -7.59 -9.65
CA ILE A 104 -10.68 -6.87 -9.91
C ILE A 104 -10.87 -6.71 -11.42
N LYS A 105 -12.03 -7.13 -11.92
CA LYS A 105 -12.36 -7.03 -13.35
C LYS A 105 -12.56 -5.58 -13.77
N THR A 106 -11.62 -5.05 -14.53
CA THR A 106 -11.61 -3.67 -15.03
C THR A 106 -10.90 -3.60 -16.38
N LYS A 107 -10.70 -2.40 -16.91
CA LYS A 107 -9.83 -2.18 -18.06
C LYS A 107 -8.45 -1.71 -17.60
N PRO A 108 -7.37 -1.98 -18.36
CA PRO A 108 -6.07 -1.37 -18.12
C PRO A 108 -6.18 0.15 -18.05
N ASP A 109 -5.57 0.75 -17.02
CA ASP A 109 -5.62 2.19 -16.77
C ASP A 109 -4.32 2.65 -16.11
N PHE A 110 -4.20 3.93 -15.77
CA PHE A 110 -3.05 4.46 -15.06
C PHE A 110 -3.44 5.45 -13.97
N ILE A 111 -2.54 5.58 -12.99
CA ILE A 111 -2.51 6.64 -11.98
C ILE A 111 -1.31 7.51 -12.28
N ARG A 112 -1.46 8.84 -12.28
CA ARG A 112 -0.35 9.78 -12.31
C ARG A 112 -0.12 10.39 -10.95
N TYR A 113 1.04 10.15 -10.39
CA TYR A 113 1.47 10.80 -9.17
C TYR A 113 3.00 10.83 -9.10
N THR A 114 3.58 12.02 -9.09
CA THR A 114 5.04 12.19 -9.03
C THR A 114 5.56 11.99 -7.62
N LEU A 115 6.77 11.44 -7.48
CA LEU A 115 7.40 11.20 -6.17
C LEU A 115 7.88 12.48 -5.48
N ASP A 116 7.99 13.58 -6.21
CA ASP A 116 8.51 14.86 -5.72
C ASP A 116 7.42 15.78 -5.13
N GLY A 117 6.18 15.31 -5.08
CA GLY A 117 5.05 16.06 -4.49
C GLY A 117 4.56 17.27 -5.32
N ASN A 118 5.16 17.54 -6.47
CA ASN A 118 4.68 18.57 -7.39
C ASN A 118 3.71 17.95 -8.39
N VAL A 119 2.44 18.05 -8.12
CA VAL A 119 1.37 17.60 -9.01
C VAL A 119 0.62 18.80 -9.58
N GLU A 120 0.90 19.14 -10.83
CA GLU A 120 -0.09 19.86 -11.63
C GLU A 120 -1.14 18.86 -12.11
N GLY A 121 -2.36 18.97 -11.58
CA GLY A 121 -3.52 18.25 -12.10
C GLY A 121 -4.31 17.38 -11.13
N PHE A 122 -3.80 17.01 -9.97
CA PHE A 122 -4.56 16.30 -8.93
C PHE A 122 -4.66 17.15 -7.67
N THR A 123 -5.83 17.79 -7.53
CA THR A 123 -6.38 18.44 -6.34
C THR A 123 -5.55 19.51 -5.65
N ASN A 124 -6.24 20.58 -5.24
CA ASN A 124 -5.81 21.73 -4.43
C ASN A 124 -5.25 21.38 -3.03
N ILE A 125 -4.63 20.23 -2.86
CA ILE A 125 -3.89 19.88 -1.66
C ILE A 125 -2.44 20.27 -1.92
N LYS A 126 -2.10 21.51 -1.58
CA LYS A 126 -0.68 21.88 -1.42
C LYS A 126 -0.10 20.89 -0.41
N PRO A 127 0.96 20.13 -0.75
CA PRO A 127 1.62 19.28 0.22
C PRO A 127 2.34 20.21 1.22
N ASN A 128 1.66 20.54 2.29
CA ASN A 128 2.33 21.12 3.47
C ASN A 128 3.02 19.99 4.25
N TYR A 129 3.63 19.04 3.50
CA TYR A 129 4.51 18.06 4.07
C TYR A 129 5.88 18.73 4.23
N ASN A 130 6.17 19.18 5.45
CA ASN A 130 7.55 19.29 5.88
C ASN A 130 8.26 18.04 5.36
N LYS A 131 9.46 18.20 4.77
CA LYS A 131 10.32 17.11 4.28
C LYS A 131 10.61 16.13 5.43
N GLN A 132 9.62 15.34 5.82
CA GLN A 132 9.86 14.23 6.72
C GLN A 132 10.74 13.25 5.97
N LYS A 133 11.87 12.91 6.58
CA LYS A 133 12.77 11.88 6.09
C LYS A 133 11.92 10.63 5.86
N ALA A 134 11.97 10.07 4.66
CA ALA A 134 11.21 8.86 4.34
C ALA A 134 11.53 7.78 5.39
N ILE A 135 10.49 7.17 5.96
CA ILE A 135 10.61 6.11 6.96
C ILE A 135 11.19 4.85 6.31
N HIS A 136 10.74 4.58 5.08
CA HIS A 136 11.16 3.42 4.30
C HIS A 136 11.63 3.87 2.90
N SER A 137 12.71 3.26 2.37
CA SER A 137 13.29 3.62 1.07
C SER A 137 12.33 3.43 -0.10
N CYS A 138 11.36 2.52 0.03
CA CYS A 138 10.35 2.17 -0.97
C CYS A 138 8.95 2.69 -0.60
N GLN A 139 8.84 3.67 0.30
CA GLN A 139 7.56 4.21 0.74
C GLN A 139 6.68 4.66 -0.44
N LYS A 140 5.46 4.10 -0.52
CA LYS A 140 4.44 4.53 -1.48
C LYS A 140 3.77 5.82 -1.01
N PRO A 141 3.44 6.75 -1.90
CA PRO A 141 2.75 7.99 -1.54
C PRO A 141 1.30 7.74 -1.10
N ILE A 142 0.84 8.45 -0.06
CA ILE A 142 -0.56 8.42 0.41
C ILE A 142 -1.57 8.65 -0.73
N PRO A 143 -1.39 9.63 -1.65
CA PRO A 143 -2.33 9.83 -2.74
C PRO A 143 -2.51 8.65 -3.68
N VAL A 144 -1.49 7.81 -3.87
CA VAL A 144 -1.62 6.59 -4.69
C VAL A 144 -2.57 5.61 -4.03
N TYR A 145 -2.43 5.36 -2.73
CA TYR A 145 -3.36 4.51 -1.98
C TYR A 145 -4.78 5.10 -1.96
N ARG A 146 -4.92 6.41 -1.74
CA ARG A 146 -6.22 7.07 -1.77
C ARG A 146 -6.91 6.91 -3.12
N GLU A 147 -6.18 7.01 -4.22
CA GLU A 147 -6.72 6.80 -5.56
C GLU A 147 -7.17 5.35 -5.77
N LEU A 148 -6.40 4.36 -5.29
CA LEU A 148 -6.80 2.95 -5.30
C LEU A 148 -8.07 2.72 -4.49
N LEU A 149 -8.15 3.28 -3.29
CA LEU A 149 -9.33 3.17 -2.43
C LEU A 149 -10.57 3.77 -3.10
N LYS A 150 -10.47 4.97 -3.67
CA LYS A 150 -11.58 5.64 -4.36
C LYS A 150 -12.09 4.89 -5.59
N ARG A 151 -11.20 4.17 -6.29
CA ARG A 151 -11.57 3.41 -7.50
C ARG A 151 -12.15 2.05 -7.18
N TYR A 152 -11.63 1.37 -6.16
CA TYR A 152 -11.83 -0.06 -5.98
C TYR A 152 -12.42 -0.46 -4.62
N ALA A 153 -12.49 0.46 -3.66
CA ALA A 153 -13.11 0.21 -2.37
C ALA A 153 -14.53 0.81 -2.32
N THR A 154 -15.45 0.09 -1.72
CA THR A 154 -16.82 0.55 -1.42
C THR A 154 -16.99 0.72 0.08
N GLU A 155 -17.95 1.53 0.50
CA GLU A 155 -18.22 1.78 1.92
C GLU A 155 -18.46 0.46 2.70
N GLY A 156 -17.86 0.39 3.89
CA GLY A 156 -18.04 -0.74 4.81
C GLY A 156 -17.17 -1.96 4.55
N ILE A 157 -16.28 -1.93 3.53
CA ILE A 157 -15.36 -3.05 3.29
C ILE A 157 -14.21 -3.07 4.28
N LYS A 158 -13.67 -4.27 4.52
CA LYS A 158 -12.48 -4.49 5.31
C LYS A 158 -11.26 -4.76 4.43
N ILE A 159 -10.18 -4.01 4.67
CA ILE A 159 -8.96 -4.03 3.87
C ILE A 159 -7.85 -4.76 4.62
N LEU A 160 -6.98 -5.44 3.87
CA LEU A 160 -5.76 -6.09 4.37
C LEU A 160 -4.53 -5.50 3.67
N ASP A 161 -3.49 -5.22 4.43
CA ASP A 161 -2.12 -5.07 3.93
C ASP A 161 -1.17 -5.97 4.73
N THR A 162 -0.39 -6.78 4.03
CA THR A 162 0.53 -7.76 4.63
C THR A 162 1.95 -7.24 4.82
N ASN A 163 2.26 -6.05 4.30
CA ASN A 163 3.62 -5.49 4.23
C ASN A 163 3.61 -3.98 4.52
N GLY A 164 3.29 -3.63 5.76
CA GLY A 164 2.97 -2.26 6.18
C GLY A 164 4.05 -1.21 5.94
N GLY A 165 5.31 -1.59 6.13
CA GLY A 165 6.46 -0.70 5.97
C GLY A 165 6.28 0.63 6.71
N SER A 166 6.10 1.70 5.97
CA SER A 166 5.87 3.06 6.51
C SER A 166 4.43 3.35 6.95
N MET A 167 3.52 2.38 6.90
CA MET A 167 2.10 2.51 7.27
C MET A 167 1.33 3.58 6.48
N THR A 168 1.77 3.93 5.26
CA THR A 168 1.13 4.99 4.45
C THR A 168 -0.30 4.63 4.04
N ILE A 169 -0.58 3.35 3.82
CA ILE A 169 -1.96 2.88 3.55
C ILE A 169 -2.88 3.09 4.76
N ALA A 170 -2.38 2.97 5.99
CA ALA A 170 -3.19 3.22 7.19
C ALA A 170 -3.67 4.68 7.24
N ILE A 171 -2.80 5.62 6.85
CA ILE A 171 -3.18 7.03 6.72
C ILE A 171 -4.23 7.22 5.61
N ALA A 172 -4.07 6.55 4.47
CA ALA A 172 -5.03 6.64 3.38
C ALA A 172 -6.40 6.07 3.78
N CYS A 173 -6.44 4.90 4.44
CA CYS A 173 -7.66 4.28 4.94
C CYS A 173 -8.36 5.15 5.99
N GLU A 174 -7.61 5.78 6.91
CA GLU A 174 -8.19 6.72 7.89
C GLU A 174 -8.84 7.92 7.21
N ILE A 175 -8.21 8.49 6.17
CA ILE A 175 -8.74 9.64 5.42
C ILE A 175 -10.01 9.25 4.65
N GLU A 176 -10.02 8.09 4.01
CA GLU A 176 -11.14 7.63 3.17
C GLU A 176 -12.20 6.84 3.98
N GLY A 177 -11.96 6.57 5.28
CA GLY A 177 -12.93 5.98 6.20
C GLY A 177 -13.04 4.45 6.15
N PHE A 178 -12.01 3.72 5.73
CA PHE A 178 -11.99 2.27 5.63
C PHE A 178 -11.35 1.57 6.83
N ASP A 179 -11.86 0.38 7.17
CA ASP A 179 -11.27 -0.49 8.17
C ASP A 179 -10.08 -1.26 7.57
N LEU A 180 -8.96 -1.32 8.31
CA LEU A 180 -7.71 -1.90 7.84
C LEU A 180 -7.09 -2.82 8.89
N ASP A 181 -6.68 -4.03 8.48
CA ASP A 181 -5.67 -4.81 9.20
C ASP A 181 -4.36 -4.76 8.42
N ILE A 182 -3.25 -4.44 9.11
CA ILE A 182 -1.95 -4.26 8.49
C ILE A 182 -0.85 -4.95 9.29
N CYS A 183 0.02 -5.73 8.62
CA CYS A 183 1.15 -6.41 9.23
C CYS A 183 2.46 -5.74 8.85
N GLU A 184 3.39 -5.66 9.82
CA GLU A 184 4.79 -5.32 9.61
C GLU A 184 5.64 -6.22 10.53
N ILE A 185 6.58 -6.95 9.93
CA ILE A 185 7.44 -7.90 10.66
C ILE A 185 8.59 -7.18 11.37
N ASP A 186 9.13 -6.13 10.75
CA ASP A 186 10.22 -5.35 11.31
C ASP A 186 9.70 -4.40 12.40
N SER A 187 10.20 -4.57 13.61
CA SER A 187 9.75 -3.78 14.77
C SER A 187 10.13 -2.31 14.70
N GLU A 188 11.24 -1.96 14.02
CA GLU A 188 11.67 -0.57 13.88
C GLU A 188 10.78 0.15 12.86
N TYR A 189 10.51 -0.49 11.70
CA TYR A 189 9.56 0.03 10.72
C TYR A 189 8.14 0.10 11.29
N PHE A 190 7.72 -0.92 12.03
CA PHE A 190 6.42 -0.91 12.72
C PHE A 190 6.29 0.31 13.64
N GLN A 191 7.25 0.51 14.55
CA GLN A 191 7.19 1.63 15.50
C GLN A 191 7.26 2.99 14.79
N ALA A 192 8.09 3.12 13.77
CA ALA A 192 8.18 4.35 12.98
C ALA A 192 6.87 4.65 12.25
N GLY A 193 6.22 3.63 11.70
CA GLY A 193 4.92 3.73 11.03
C GLY A 193 3.79 4.12 12.00
N VAL A 194 3.73 3.48 13.18
CA VAL A 194 2.79 3.82 14.28
C VAL A 194 2.94 5.30 14.68
N ASN A 195 4.17 5.76 14.86
CA ASN A 195 4.45 7.15 15.22
C ASN A 195 3.98 8.13 14.13
N ALA A 196 4.24 7.81 12.85
CA ALA A 196 3.80 8.64 11.73
C ALA A 196 2.27 8.69 11.62
N PHE A 197 1.59 7.57 11.80
CA PHE A 197 0.14 7.50 11.78
C PHE A 197 -0.48 8.30 12.94
N ASN A 198 0.04 8.15 14.16
CA ASN A 198 -0.39 8.94 15.32
C ASN A 198 -0.18 10.45 15.12
N LEU A 199 0.94 10.84 14.53
CA LEU A 199 1.20 12.26 14.21
C LEU A 199 0.16 12.80 13.22
N HIS A 200 -0.15 12.04 12.17
CA HIS A 200 -1.18 12.40 11.21
C HIS A 200 -2.55 12.61 11.87
N LYS A 201 -2.97 11.68 12.75
CA LYS A 201 -4.24 11.81 13.49
C LYS A 201 -4.31 13.02 14.40
N ARG A 202 -3.19 13.40 15.04
CA ARG A 202 -3.13 14.62 15.85
C ARG A 202 -3.31 15.87 15.01
N GLN A 203 -2.74 15.91 13.82
CA GLN A 203 -2.87 17.06 12.90
C GLN A 203 -4.31 17.23 12.40
N GLN A 204 -5.05 16.14 12.13
CA GLN A 204 -6.45 16.22 11.71
C GLN A 204 -7.40 16.76 12.81
N ARG A 205 -7.06 16.60 14.08
CA ARG A 205 -7.88 17.10 15.19
C ARG A 205 -7.74 18.61 15.45
N LEU A 206 -6.82 19.28 14.77
CA LEU A 206 -6.56 20.72 14.93
C LEU A 206 -7.32 21.58 13.90
N PHE A 207 -8.06 20.95 13.01
CA PHE A 207 -8.91 21.56 11.99
C PHE A 207 -10.32 20.92 12.01
#